data_c2928d8a27c6048963a316e5543f62f4
#
_entry.id   c2928d8a27c6048963a316e5543f62f4
#
_cell.length_a   1.000
_cell.length_b   1.000
_cell.length_c   1.000
_cell.angle_alpha   90.00
_cell.angle_beta   90.00
_cell.angle_gamma   90.00
#
_symmetry.space_group_name_H-M   'P 1'
#
loop_
_entity.id
_entity.type
_entity.pdbx_description
1 polymer ?
#
loop_
_entity_poly.entity_id
_entity_poly.type
_entity_poly.pdbx_seq_one_letter_code
_entity_poly.pdbx_strand_id
1 'polypeptide(L)'
;MAGDLSGARALLQPALERDRSNVRALVLLGRVQLEEAGQSDWTWAAWDLFEEAWELSPDDPEIAYLQAQAGLAAGGKDGEWAIRDGLYRIWNLDPSYRDTWQLWRYTYHGKDELEQAVTILARHPGIPTADLRRAQLLIELGKYDEADRLLAARVEAGDLNAAVWALMAQSALEAGDTATGLAHYAAAVGAAATDSLGIMWRQVETIASPEEDRAWAAASPDEWEAFYGKFWAQREPYLITAGNDRVAEHFARLKRARRHYRLLHPQSAFHRSPGRRNMVANISPTVFAMVQSLGVPGIMPQMNARLEADLQAAGVGTDVRALPEPDSVSRYRRYGFDGRGLIYLRFGEPLRRYVMDGGQVEAWYYEVAGDPMVAVFARATAATASGAGTSLGGDMVVFPTTRPQVRYSVELLERDTTSIEASLDVYAWVATFRGPATGDHIVYVGATPDSGAAALWNLDWVELDRVAGVSPFVFRAGAGALRLGVDVQARERLGRLRAEIEITNLWRDRLTVSSILIGAASDTGFGRDEVAAAMPGTRRIPAGVPLALYSEIYDLPADAAGLAQYEVEYAFVPQAGGETVRIAFDRQAPSNPTILERIVLAPGDVPRGSYQITMTVRDRVAGREEHSTLGDVDLR
;
A
#
# COMPACT_ATOMS: atom_id res chain seq x y z
N MET A 1 -14.74 38.46 -12.38
CA MET A 1 -15.04 39.80 -11.89
C MET A 1 -14.48 39.87 -10.47
N ALA A 2 -13.29 40.39 -10.28
CA ALA A 2 -12.85 40.90 -9.00
C ALA A 2 -13.71 42.18 -8.79
N GLY A 3 -14.88 41.99 -8.18
CA GLY A 3 -15.89 43.01 -8.13
C GLY A 3 -15.52 44.09 -7.11
N ASP A 4 -15.95 45.26 -7.36
CA ASP A 4 -16.00 46.35 -6.40
C ASP A 4 -16.91 45.93 -5.22
N LEU A 5 -16.32 45.24 -4.22
CA LEU A 5 -17.02 44.74 -3.03
C LEU A 5 -17.60 45.93 -2.23
N SER A 6 -16.88 47.05 -2.19
CA SER A 6 -17.35 48.27 -1.49
C SER A 6 -18.53 48.93 -2.21
N GLY A 7 -18.52 48.96 -3.53
CA GLY A 7 -19.66 49.41 -4.33
C GLY A 7 -20.87 48.48 -4.19
N ALA A 8 -20.66 47.17 -4.16
CA ALA A 8 -21.73 46.21 -3.91
C ALA A 8 -22.37 46.41 -2.52
N ARG A 9 -21.56 46.59 -1.48
CA ARG A 9 -22.04 46.91 -0.11
C ARG A 9 -22.87 48.19 -0.08
N ALA A 10 -22.37 49.26 -0.70
CA ALA A 10 -23.04 50.54 -0.75
C ALA A 10 -24.43 50.48 -1.41
N LEU A 11 -24.66 49.53 -2.30
CA LEU A 11 -25.97 49.29 -2.93
C LEU A 11 -26.89 48.41 -2.09
N LEU A 12 -26.31 47.37 -1.46
CA LEU A 12 -27.10 46.36 -0.73
C LEU A 12 -27.58 46.84 0.64
N GLN A 13 -26.77 47.59 1.40
CA GLN A 13 -27.17 48.11 2.69
C GLN A 13 -28.44 48.99 2.65
N PRO A 14 -28.55 49.99 1.76
CA PRO A 14 -29.79 50.76 1.65
C PRO A 14 -30.99 49.96 1.13
N ALA A 15 -30.74 48.88 0.39
CA ALA A 15 -31.82 47.98 -0.05
C ALA A 15 -32.40 47.20 1.14
N LEU A 16 -31.56 46.72 2.06
CA LEU A 16 -31.97 46.05 3.29
C LEU A 16 -32.60 46.98 4.31
N GLU A 17 -32.15 48.23 4.37
CA GLU A 17 -32.81 49.27 5.21
C GLU A 17 -34.26 49.54 4.78
N ARG A 18 -34.55 49.38 3.47
CA ARG A 18 -35.91 49.55 2.91
C ARG A 18 -36.76 48.29 3.03
N ASP A 19 -36.15 47.12 2.84
CA ASP A 19 -36.82 45.83 2.91
C ASP A 19 -35.88 44.81 3.52
N ARG A 20 -36.00 44.58 4.83
CA ARG A 20 -35.17 43.65 5.59
C ARG A 20 -35.49 42.18 5.31
N SER A 21 -36.64 41.93 4.68
CA SER A 21 -37.05 40.58 4.28
C SER A 21 -36.55 40.18 2.89
N ASN A 22 -35.71 40.99 2.25
CA ASN A 22 -35.16 40.70 0.93
C ASN A 22 -34.04 39.66 1.02
N VAL A 23 -34.42 38.40 0.94
CA VAL A 23 -33.51 37.23 1.02
C VAL A 23 -32.32 37.35 0.08
N ARG A 24 -32.55 37.80 -1.17
CA ARG A 24 -31.48 37.96 -2.14
C ARG A 24 -30.46 39.02 -1.74
N ALA A 25 -30.92 40.13 -1.17
CA ALA A 25 -30.04 41.19 -0.68
C ALA A 25 -29.24 40.73 0.55
N LEU A 26 -29.86 39.96 1.48
CA LEU A 26 -29.19 39.35 2.62
C LEU A 26 -28.07 38.41 2.16
N VAL A 27 -28.38 37.50 1.26
CA VAL A 27 -27.41 36.53 0.73
C VAL A 27 -26.25 37.24 0.02
N LEU A 28 -26.53 38.20 -0.82
CA LEU A 28 -25.48 38.94 -1.54
C LEU A 28 -24.61 39.78 -0.60
N LEU A 29 -25.17 40.43 0.41
CA LEU A 29 -24.41 41.19 1.40
C LEU A 29 -23.56 40.25 2.27
N GLY A 30 -24.11 39.10 2.68
CA GLY A 30 -23.35 38.05 3.39
C GLY A 30 -22.15 37.55 2.59
N ARG A 31 -22.30 37.31 1.27
CA ARG A 31 -21.18 36.95 0.39
C ARG A 31 -20.13 38.05 0.31
N VAL A 32 -20.53 39.31 0.15
CA VAL A 32 -19.60 40.45 0.15
C VAL A 32 -18.81 40.48 1.45
N GLN A 33 -19.49 40.33 2.58
CA GLN A 33 -18.83 40.32 3.89
C GLN A 33 -17.88 39.14 4.06
N LEU A 34 -18.27 37.99 3.58
CA LEU A 34 -17.43 36.78 3.65
C LEU A 34 -16.14 36.92 2.80
N GLU A 35 -16.23 37.52 1.62
CA GLU A 35 -15.07 37.79 0.77
C GLU A 35 -14.15 38.87 1.35
N GLU A 36 -14.71 39.91 1.96
CA GLU A 36 -13.94 40.99 2.59
C GLU A 36 -13.30 40.57 3.91
N ALA A 37 -13.91 39.65 4.63
CA ALA A 37 -13.55 39.32 6.00
C ALA A 37 -12.16 38.70 6.14
N GLY A 38 -11.67 37.99 5.10
CA GLY A 38 -10.45 37.25 5.26
C GLY A 38 -10.54 36.28 6.45
N GLN A 39 -10.17 36.73 7.63
CA GLN A 39 -10.21 35.94 8.87
C GLN A 39 -10.45 36.84 10.10
N SER A 40 -11.39 37.70 10.01
CA SER A 40 -11.76 38.65 11.06
C SER A 40 -13.17 38.36 11.59
N ASP A 41 -13.60 39.13 12.59
CA ASP A 41 -14.94 39.09 13.18
C ASP A 41 -16.09 39.29 12.16
N TRP A 42 -15.78 39.72 10.95
CA TRP A 42 -16.74 39.89 9.86
C TRP A 42 -17.32 38.57 9.33
N THR A 43 -16.67 37.45 9.56
CA THR A 43 -17.21 36.12 9.17
C THR A 43 -18.49 35.80 9.92
N TRP A 44 -18.60 36.20 11.19
CA TRP A 44 -19.82 36.02 11.98
C TRP A 44 -20.92 37.00 11.54
N ALA A 45 -20.58 38.21 11.15
CA ALA A 45 -21.55 39.12 10.55
C ALA A 45 -22.12 38.60 9.23
N ALA A 46 -21.31 37.88 8.43
CA ALA A 46 -21.80 37.20 7.25
C ALA A 46 -22.71 36.00 7.62
N TRP A 47 -22.34 35.23 8.65
CA TRP A 47 -23.17 34.14 9.15
C TRP A 47 -24.53 34.61 9.64
N ASP A 48 -24.59 35.73 10.39
CA ASP A 48 -25.84 36.34 10.88
C ASP A 48 -26.77 36.70 9.72
N LEU A 49 -26.24 37.27 8.62
CA LEU A 49 -27.02 37.58 7.43
C LEU A 49 -27.56 36.32 6.73
N PHE A 50 -26.78 35.26 6.69
CA PHE A 50 -27.25 33.98 6.15
C PHE A 50 -28.30 33.34 7.07
N GLU A 51 -28.17 33.47 8.40
CA GLU A 51 -29.20 33.00 9.33
C GLU A 51 -30.52 33.75 9.15
N GLU A 52 -30.49 35.08 9.06
CA GLU A 52 -31.69 35.90 8.76
C GLU A 52 -32.30 35.50 7.40
N ALA A 53 -31.47 35.24 6.40
CA ALA A 53 -31.94 34.75 5.10
C ALA A 53 -32.56 33.34 5.19
N TRP A 54 -31.99 32.44 6.01
CA TRP A 54 -32.51 31.10 6.25
C TRP A 54 -33.86 31.11 6.97
N GLU A 55 -34.03 31.97 7.98
CA GLU A 55 -35.31 32.09 8.65
C GLU A 55 -36.45 32.52 7.70
N LEU A 56 -36.10 33.27 6.65
CA LEU A 56 -37.04 33.71 5.62
C LEU A 56 -37.25 32.70 4.50
N SER A 57 -36.26 31.86 4.25
CA SER A 57 -36.27 30.84 3.17
C SER A 57 -35.59 29.55 3.62
N PRO A 58 -36.21 28.76 4.51
CA PRO A 58 -35.60 27.55 5.08
C PRO A 58 -35.48 26.36 4.12
N ASP A 59 -36.02 26.47 2.91
CA ASP A 59 -35.98 25.44 1.88
C ASP A 59 -34.85 25.65 0.87
N ASP A 60 -34.03 26.68 1.03
CA ASP A 60 -32.93 27.00 0.13
C ASP A 60 -31.59 26.43 0.65
N PRO A 61 -31.12 25.25 0.10
CA PRO A 61 -29.88 24.64 0.57
C PRO A 61 -28.64 25.51 0.30
N GLU A 62 -28.71 26.47 -0.63
CA GLU A 62 -27.59 27.38 -0.90
C GLU A 62 -27.32 28.30 0.28
N ILE A 63 -28.37 28.78 0.99
CA ILE A 63 -28.22 29.64 2.17
C ILE A 63 -27.54 28.87 3.29
N ALA A 64 -27.99 27.65 3.57
CA ALA A 64 -27.36 26.80 4.58
C ALA A 64 -25.90 26.41 4.21
N TYR A 65 -25.61 26.25 2.92
CA TYR A 65 -24.25 26.04 2.44
C TYR A 65 -23.34 27.27 2.68
N LEU A 66 -23.85 28.47 2.46
CA LEU A 66 -23.12 29.71 2.75
C LEU A 66 -22.87 29.89 4.25
N GLN A 67 -23.80 29.47 5.11
CA GLN A 67 -23.57 29.44 6.56
C GLN A 67 -22.40 28.50 6.92
N ALA A 68 -22.38 27.31 6.33
CA ALA A 68 -21.27 26.37 6.52
C ALA A 68 -19.94 26.93 6.02
N GLN A 69 -19.93 27.66 4.90
CA GLN A 69 -18.74 28.35 4.38
C GLN A 69 -18.28 29.48 5.33
N ALA A 70 -19.19 30.27 5.89
CA ALA A 70 -18.85 31.27 6.89
C ALA A 70 -18.26 30.63 8.16
N GLY A 71 -18.82 29.51 8.62
CA GLY A 71 -18.25 28.69 9.70
C GLY A 71 -16.85 28.20 9.41
N LEU A 72 -16.59 27.73 8.17
CA LEU A 72 -15.25 27.31 7.73
C LEU A 72 -14.25 28.48 7.77
N ALA A 73 -14.65 29.64 7.30
CA ALA A 73 -13.82 30.83 7.32
C ALA A 73 -13.57 31.35 8.75
N ALA A 74 -14.55 31.28 9.65
CA ALA A 74 -14.42 31.67 11.05
C ALA A 74 -13.44 30.73 11.79
N GLY A 75 -13.50 29.45 11.52
CA GLY A 75 -12.66 28.44 12.17
C GLY A 75 -12.97 28.26 13.66
N GLY A 76 -12.15 27.44 14.32
CA GLY A 76 -12.33 27.16 15.76
C GLY A 76 -13.58 26.34 16.07
N LYS A 77 -13.95 26.25 17.35
CA LYS A 77 -15.08 25.45 17.84
C LYS A 77 -16.42 25.93 17.32
N ASP A 78 -16.61 27.22 17.37
CA ASP A 78 -17.87 27.83 16.97
C ASP A 78 -18.05 27.76 15.45
N GLY A 79 -16.94 27.88 14.68
CA GLY A 79 -16.94 27.64 13.24
C GLY A 79 -17.28 26.19 12.89
N GLU A 80 -16.74 25.21 13.62
CA GLU A 80 -17.12 23.80 13.43
C GLU A 80 -18.59 23.53 13.75
N TRP A 81 -19.12 24.17 14.78
CA TRP A 81 -20.54 24.09 15.09
C TRP A 81 -21.38 24.67 13.92
N ALA A 82 -21.03 25.87 13.45
CA ALA A 82 -21.74 26.51 12.33
C ALA A 82 -21.69 25.65 11.04
N ILE A 83 -20.53 25.03 10.75
CA ILE A 83 -20.42 24.08 9.62
C ILE A 83 -21.43 22.95 9.79
N ARG A 84 -21.43 22.26 10.93
CA ARG A 84 -22.31 21.11 11.16
C ARG A 84 -23.78 21.50 11.11
N ASP A 85 -24.16 22.62 11.71
CA ASP A 85 -25.54 23.09 11.71
C ASP A 85 -26.01 23.36 10.28
N GLY A 86 -25.27 24.11 9.49
CA GLY A 86 -25.57 24.36 8.08
C GLY A 86 -25.65 23.06 7.26
N LEU A 87 -24.72 22.13 7.45
CA LEU A 87 -24.72 20.85 6.73
C LEU A 87 -25.90 19.95 7.11
N TYR A 88 -26.31 19.92 8.37
CA TYR A 88 -27.49 19.16 8.79
C TYR A 88 -28.79 19.74 8.25
N ARG A 89 -28.88 21.07 8.11
CA ARG A 89 -29.99 21.74 7.39
C ARG A 89 -30.04 21.26 5.95
N ILE A 90 -28.91 21.28 5.24
CA ILE A 90 -28.82 20.79 3.85
C ILE A 90 -29.24 19.32 3.75
N TRP A 91 -28.68 18.46 4.59
CA TRP A 91 -28.98 17.02 4.52
C TRP A 91 -30.43 16.67 4.85
N ASN A 92 -31.11 17.51 5.60
CA ASN A 92 -32.55 17.38 5.78
C ASN A 92 -33.36 17.68 4.50
N LEU A 93 -32.81 18.52 3.60
CA LEU A 93 -33.43 18.88 2.32
C LEU A 93 -32.94 17.95 1.20
N ASP A 94 -31.63 17.87 1.02
CA ASP A 94 -30.96 17.10 -0.02
C ASP A 94 -29.60 16.59 0.46
N PRO A 95 -29.48 15.28 0.81
CA PRO A 95 -28.22 14.70 1.26
C PRO A 95 -27.16 14.57 0.15
N SER A 96 -27.52 14.84 -1.11
CA SER A 96 -26.62 14.79 -2.26
C SER A 96 -26.05 16.14 -2.66
N TYR A 97 -26.42 17.20 -1.95
CA TYR A 97 -26.06 18.54 -2.33
C TYR A 97 -24.54 18.78 -2.23
N ARG A 98 -23.90 19.12 -3.35
CA ARG A 98 -22.49 19.50 -3.49
C ARG A 98 -21.49 18.62 -2.71
N ASP A 99 -20.40 19.21 -2.20
CA ASP A 99 -19.31 18.60 -1.44
C ASP A 99 -19.56 18.54 0.08
N THR A 100 -20.82 18.61 0.50
CA THR A 100 -21.22 18.69 1.91
C THR A 100 -20.68 17.57 2.78
N TRP A 101 -20.53 16.36 2.21
CA TRP A 101 -19.92 15.24 2.92
C TRP A 101 -18.45 15.49 3.28
N GLN A 102 -17.65 15.99 2.32
CA GLN A 102 -16.24 16.30 2.55
C GLN A 102 -16.09 17.41 3.60
N LEU A 103 -16.91 18.43 3.50
CA LEU A 103 -16.91 19.54 4.45
C LEU A 103 -17.31 19.09 5.86
N TRP A 104 -18.31 18.21 5.98
CA TRP A 104 -18.70 17.63 7.25
C TRP A 104 -17.56 16.79 7.85
N ARG A 105 -16.90 15.97 7.02
CA ARG A 105 -15.74 15.16 7.44
C ARG A 105 -14.55 16.00 7.91
N TYR A 106 -14.52 17.25 7.58
CA TYR A 106 -13.50 18.19 8.06
C TYR A 106 -13.72 18.59 9.52
N THR A 107 -14.93 18.45 10.05
CA THR A 107 -15.28 18.77 11.43
C THR A 107 -15.03 17.57 12.34
N TYR A 108 -15.05 17.81 13.64
CA TYR A 108 -14.95 16.75 14.63
C TYR A 108 -16.26 15.98 14.76
N HIS A 109 -16.13 14.67 14.91
CA HIS A 109 -17.25 13.79 15.12
C HIS A 109 -17.05 12.93 16.35
N GLY A 110 -17.73 13.28 17.44
CA GLY A 110 -17.98 12.41 18.55
C GLY A 110 -18.99 11.31 18.18
N LYS A 111 -19.24 10.42 19.13
CA LYS A 111 -20.26 9.39 18.92
C LYS A 111 -21.64 10.01 18.67
N ASP A 112 -21.96 11.06 19.40
CA ASP A 112 -23.28 11.72 19.30
C ASP A 112 -23.46 12.40 17.94
N GLU A 113 -22.44 13.04 17.40
CA GLU A 113 -22.49 13.66 16.07
C GLU A 113 -22.63 12.62 14.96
N LEU A 114 -21.96 11.46 15.08
CA LEU A 114 -22.12 10.35 14.14
C LEU A 114 -23.55 9.80 14.19
N GLU A 115 -24.13 9.59 15.40
CA GLU A 115 -25.49 9.09 15.57
C GLU A 115 -26.54 10.12 15.06
N GLN A 116 -26.30 11.40 15.26
CA GLN A 116 -27.14 12.46 14.70
C GLN A 116 -27.13 12.46 13.17
N ALA A 117 -25.95 12.34 12.56
CA ALA A 117 -25.81 12.26 11.11
C ALA A 117 -26.52 11.01 10.53
N VAL A 118 -26.37 9.84 11.18
CA VAL A 118 -27.11 8.63 10.83
C VAL A 118 -28.62 8.87 10.86
N THR A 119 -29.11 9.56 11.89
CA THR A 119 -30.55 9.85 12.06
C THR A 119 -31.08 10.77 10.96
N ILE A 120 -30.31 11.80 10.58
CA ILE A 120 -30.69 12.71 9.51
C ILE A 120 -30.72 12.00 8.16
N LEU A 121 -29.66 11.26 7.83
CA LEU A 121 -29.58 10.54 6.56
C LEU A 121 -30.66 9.44 6.44
N ALA A 122 -31.11 8.89 7.56
CA ALA A 122 -32.19 7.90 7.58
C ALA A 122 -33.57 8.45 7.16
N ARG A 123 -33.73 9.77 7.08
CA ARG A 123 -34.96 10.43 6.58
C ARG A 123 -35.09 10.36 5.06
N HIS A 124 -34.03 9.94 4.37
CA HIS A 124 -33.95 9.87 2.92
C HIS A 124 -33.69 8.44 2.43
N PRO A 125 -34.58 7.48 2.74
CA PRO A 125 -34.39 6.08 2.34
C PRO A 125 -34.42 5.94 0.82
N GLY A 126 -33.55 5.10 0.29
CA GLY A 126 -33.48 4.82 -1.14
C GLY A 126 -32.70 5.83 -1.97
N ILE A 127 -32.23 6.93 -1.37
CA ILE A 127 -31.25 7.81 -2.02
C ILE A 127 -29.88 7.17 -1.89
N PRO A 128 -29.23 6.75 -3.01
CA PRO A 128 -27.96 6.01 -2.96
C PRO A 128 -26.88 6.69 -2.10
N THR A 129 -26.70 7.98 -2.30
CA THR A 129 -25.71 8.76 -1.57
C THR A 129 -25.98 8.79 -0.06
N ALA A 130 -27.25 8.94 0.36
CA ALA A 130 -27.63 8.94 1.76
C ALA A 130 -27.41 7.56 2.40
N ASP A 131 -27.86 6.51 1.72
CA ASP A 131 -27.73 5.14 2.21
C ASP A 131 -26.27 4.73 2.36
N LEU A 132 -25.40 5.03 1.38
CA LEU A 132 -23.97 4.70 1.44
C LEU A 132 -23.25 5.46 2.55
N ARG A 133 -23.52 6.76 2.70
CA ARG A 133 -22.97 7.56 3.79
C ARG A 133 -23.44 7.10 5.16
N ARG A 134 -24.72 6.73 5.26
CA ARG A 134 -25.29 6.15 6.47
C ARG A 134 -24.62 4.82 6.82
N ALA A 135 -24.44 3.92 5.85
CA ALA A 135 -23.72 2.67 6.05
C ALA A 135 -22.29 2.90 6.54
N GLN A 136 -21.57 3.84 5.92
CA GLN A 136 -20.22 4.21 6.36
C GLN A 136 -20.18 4.68 7.83
N LEU A 137 -21.14 5.51 8.26
CA LEU A 137 -21.23 5.98 9.64
C LEU A 137 -21.59 4.85 10.62
N LEU A 138 -22.47 3.94 10.21
CA LEU A 138 -22.83 2.76 11.02
C LEU A 138 -21.63 1.84 11.24
N ILE A 139 -20.81 1.63 10.22
CA ILE A 139 -19.55 0.88 10.33
C ILE A 139 -18.61 1.58 11.32
N GLU A 140 -18.46 2.91 11.24
CA GLU A 140 -17.63 3.68 12.16
C GLU A 140 -18.12 3.62 13.62
N LEU A 141 -19.43 3.52 13.81
CA LEU A 141 -20.05 3.30 15.11
C LEU A 141 -19.95 1.85 15.61
N GLY A 142 -19.43 0.93 14.78
CA GLY A 142 -19.38 -0.50 15.07
C GLY A 142 -20.75 -1.19 14.99
N LYS A 143 -21.74 -0.58 14.34
CA LYS A 143 -23.09 -1.11 14.13
C LYS A 143 -23.16 -1.91 12.83
N TYR A 144 -22.32 -2.96 12.73
CA TYR A 144 -22.13 -3.73 11.48
C TYR A 144 -23.43 -4.34 10.97
N ASP A 145 -24.24 -4.98 11.83
CA ASP A 145 -25.50 -5.61 11.43
C ASP A 145 -26.52 -4.62 10.81
N GLU A 146 -26.48 -3.35 11.26
CA GLU A 146 -27.34 -2.32 10.69
C GLU A 146 -26.83 -1.85 9.33
N ALA A 147 -25.51 -1.73 9.19
CA ALA A 147 -24.87 -1.40 7.93
C ALA A 147 -25.12 -2.50 6.89
N ASP A 148 -24.91 -3.76 7.26
CA ASP A 148 -25.08 -4.91 6.37
C ASP A 148 -26.50 -5.04 5.86
N ARG A 149 -27.51 -4.86 6.73
CA ARG A 149 -28.92 -4.85 6.29
C ARG A 149 -29.22 -3.75 5.29
N LEU A 150 -28.66 -2.56 5.49
CA LEU A 150 -28.85 -1.44 4.59
C LEU A 150 -28.19 -1.69 3.23
N LEU A 151 -26.96 -2.22 3.24
CA LEU A 151 -26.21 -2.53 2.02
C LEU A 151 -26.78 -3.72 1.27
N ALA A 152 -27.23 -4.77 1.98
CA ALA A 152 -27.91 -5.92 1.38
C ALA A 152 -29.19 -5.49 0.64
N ALA A 153 -29.98 -4.60 1.22
CA ALA A 153 -31.18 -4.06 0.54
C ALA A 153 -30.82 -3.31 -0.75
N ARG A 154 -29.64 -2.66 -0.81
CA ARG A 154 -29.14 -2.02 -2.05
C ARG A 154 -28.78 -3.06 -3.11
N VAL A 155 -28.08 -4.14 -2.71
CA VAL A 155 -27.76 -5.25 -3.64
C VAL A 155 -29.02 -5.92 -4.16
N GLU A 156 -30.02 -6.18 -3.30
CA GLU A 156 -31.32 -6.74 -3.70
C GLU A 156 -32.09 -5.82 -4.67
N ALA A 157 -31.91 -4.51 -4.56
CA ALA A 157 -32.44 -3.53 -5.50
C ALA A 157 -31.64 -3.44 -6.81
N GLY A 158 -30.59 -4.25 -6.98
CA GLY A 158 -29.75 -4.30 -8.19
C GLY A 158 -28.60 -3.28 -8.22
N ASP A 159 -28.30 -2.64 -7.10
CA ASP A 159 -27.15 -1.72 -7.01
C ASP A 159 -25.86 -2.50 -6.73
N LEU A 160 -25.14 -2.82 -7.80
CA LEU A 160 -23.87 -3.54 -7.76
C LEU A 160 -22.66 -2.59 -7.85
N ASN A 161 -22.82 -1.35 -7.42
CA ASN A 161 -21.79 -0.33 -7.42
C ASN A 161 -20.61 -0.75 -6.50
N ALA A 162 -19.39 -0.40 -6.90
CA ALA A 162 -18.17 -0.68 -6.13
C ALA A 162 -18.22 -0.15 -4.70
N ALA A 163 -18.84 1.02 -4.48
CA ALA A 163 -18.99 1.60 -3.14
C ALA A 163 -19.83 0.72 -2.20
N VAL A 164 -20.88 0.04 -2.72
CA VAL A 164 -21.70 -0.92 -1.95
C VAL A 164 -20.82 -2.08 -1.51
N TRP A 165 -20.12 -2.71 -2.45
CA TRP A 165 -19.24 -3.84 -2.18
C TRP A 165 -18.09 -3.48 -1.24
N ALA A 166 -17.49 -2.30 -1.42
CA ALA A 166 -16.41 -1.82 -0.57
C ALA A 166 -16.83 -1.60 0.88
N LEU A 167 -18.05 -1.10 1.11
CA LEU A 167 -18.59 -0.94 2.45
C LEU A 167 -19.02 -2.28 3.07
N MET A 168 -19.58 -3.21 2.29
CA MET A 168 -19.85 -4.58 2.76
C MET A 168 -18.54 -5.29 3.15
N ALA A 169 -17.50 -5.14 2.33
CA ALA A 169 -16.16 -5.66 2.64
C ALA A 169 -15.64 -5.10 3.95
N GLN A 170 -15.68 -3.78 4.12
CA GLN A 170 -15.22 -3.12 5.33
C GLN A 170 -16.01 -3.60 6.56
N SER A 171 -17.34 -3.69 6.46
CA SER A 171 -18.19 -4.16 7.55
C SER A 171 -17.82 -5.57 7.98
N ALA A 172 -17.71 -6.51 7.04
CA ALA A 172 -17.36 -7.90 7.30
C ALA A 172 -15.94 -8.03 7.90
N LEU A 173 -14.95 -7.36 7.30
CA LEU A 173 -13.54 -7.39 7.77
C LEU A 173 -13.39 -6.77 9.16
N GLU A 174 -14.03 -5.65 9.43
CA GLU A 174 -14.01 -5.04 10.76
C GLU A 174 -14.83 -5.85 11.79
N ALA A 175 -15.86 -6.60 11.36
CA ALA A 175 -16.57 -7.56 12.21
C ALA A 175 -15.74 -8.82 12.51
N GLY A 176 -14.75 -9.15 11.65
CA GLY A 176 -13.88 -10.32 11.80
C GLY A 176 -14.23 -11.48 10.85
N ASP A 177 -15.20 -11.30 9.95
CA ASP A 177 -15.51 -12.26 8.88
C ASP A 177 -14.58 -12.00 7.68
N THR A 178 -13.38 -12.56 7.76
CA THR A 178 -12.33 -12.35 6.76
C THR A 178 -12.73 -12.92 5.40
N ALA A 179 -13.32 -14.11 5.36
CA ALA A 179 -13.64 -14.79 4.10
C ALA A 179 -14.68 -13.99 3.28
N THR A 180 -15.81 -13.63 3.92
CA THR A 180 -16.85 -12.81 3.29
C THR A 180 -16.32 -11.44 2.90
N GLY A 181 -15.52 -10.81 3.79
CA GLY A 181 -14.97 -9.50 3.55
C GLY A 181 -14.02 -9.45 2.37
N LEU A 182 -13.12 -10.43 2.22
CA LEU A 182 -12.22 -10.51 1.06
C LEU A 182 -12.98 -10.77 -0.24
N ALA A 183 -14.02 -11.61 -0.22
CA ALA A 183 -14.88 -11.84 -1.38
C ALA A 183 -15.59 -10.55 -1.83
N HIS A 184 -16.17 -9.80 -0.88
CA HIS A 184 -16.78 -8.51 -1.17
C HIS A 184 -15.77 -7.48 -1.68
N TYR A 185 -14.54 -7.47 -1.12
CA TYR A 185 -13.51 -6.55 -1.59
C TYR A 185 -13.07 -6.86 -3.03
N ALA A 186 -12.94 -8.14 -3.38
CA ALA A 186 -12.67 -8.55 -4.75
C ALA A 186 -13.78 -8.11 -5.71
N ALA A 187 -15.06 -8.23 -5.30
CA ALA A 187 -16.18 -7.72 -6.08
C ALA A 187 -16.12 -6.19 -6.23
N ALA A 188 -15.72 -5.46 -5.18
CA ALA A 188 -15.53 -4.01 -5.25
C ALA A 188 -14.45 -3.63 -6.26
N VAL A 189 -13.31 -4.34 -6.27
CA VAL A 189 -12.21 -4.10 -7.21
C VAL A 189 -12.67 -4.37 -8.65
N GLY A 190 -13.36 -5.47 -8.92
CA GLY A 190 -13.92 -5.78 -10.25
C GLY A 190 -14.98 -4.78 -10.74
N ALA A 191 -15.61 -4.04 -9.84
CA ALA A 191 -16.59 -3.01 -10.15
C ALA A 191 -16.02 -1.58 -10.00
N ALA A 192 -14.70 -1.40 -9.80
CA ALA A 192 -14.07 -0.15 -9.37
C ALA A 192 -14.46 1.07 -10.22
N ALA A 193 -14.64 0.90 -11.54
CA ALA A 193 -15.09 1.95 -12.45
C ALA A 193 -16.42 2.62 -12.04
N THR A 194 -17.20 1.99 -11.17
CA THR A 194 -18.51 2.49 -10.71
C THR A 194 -18.42 3.25 -9.38
N ASP A 195 -17.24 3.42 -8.77
CA ASP A 195 -17.04 4.12 -7.49
C ASP A 195 -17.13 5.65 -7.65
N SER A 196 -18.29 6.16 -8.02
CA SER A 196 -18.53 7.60 -8.22
C SER A 196 -18.33 8.46 -6.97
N LEU A 197 -18.35 7.87 -5.78
CA LEU A 197 -18.15 8.57 -4.52
C LEU A 197 -16.71 8.50 -4.01
N GLY A 198 -15.83 7.75 -4.66
CA GLY A 198 -14.44 7.58 -4.24
C GLY A 198 -14.29 6.89 -2.88
N ILE A 199 -15.22 5.99 -2.53
CA ILE A 199 -15.23 5.30 -1.23
C ILE A 199 -14.03 4.37 -1.13
N MET A 200 -13.73 3.61 -2.19
CA MET A 200 -12.59 2.70 -2.20
C MET A 200 -11.26 3.43 -1.98
N TRP A 201 -11.08 4.57 -2.67
CA TRP A 201 -9.85 5.35 -2.49
C TRP A 201 -9.71 5.85 -1.05
N ARG A 202 -10.78 6.39 -0.47
CA ARG A 202 -10.76 6.87 0.91
C ARG A 202 -10.46 5.80 1.95
N GLN A 203 -10.76 4.55 1.65
CA GLN A 203 -10.41 3.43 2.53
C GLN A 203 -8.90 3.20 2.57
N VAL A 204 -8.17 3.50 1.48
CA VAL A 204 -6.76 3.14 1.31
C VAL A 204 -5.80 4.34 1.17
N GLU A 205 -6.30 5.54 0.91
CA GLU A 205 -5.46 6.74 0.69
C GLU A 205 -4.47 7.02 1.84
N THR A 206 -4.80 6.58 3.08
CA THR A 206 -3.94 6.74 4.26
C THR A 206 -2.64 5.95 4.18
N ILE A 207 -2.63 4.87 3.44
CA ILE A 207 -1.46 4.00 3.26
C ILE A 207 -0.83 4.14 1.87
N ALA A 208 -1.43 4.93 1.00
CA ALA A 208 -0.88 5.21 -0.33
C ALA A 208 0.40 6.04 -0.25
N SER A 209 1.31 5.81 -1.18
CA SER A 209 2.47 6.67 -1.40
C SER A 209 2.07 7.91 -2.21
N PRO A 210 2.91 8.97 -2.23
CA PRO A 210 2.68 10.13 -3.09
C PRO A 210 2.62 9.79 -4.58
N GLU A 211 3.34 8.76 -5.02
CA GLU A 211 3.31 8.24 -6.39
C GLU A 211 1.97 7.58 -6.69
N GLU A 212 1.46 6.77 -5.77
CA GLU A 212 0.15 6.11 -5.89
C GLU A 212 -0.99 7.11 -5.84
N ASP A 213 -0.91 8.14 -4.99
CA ASP A 213 -1.89 9.23 -4.92
C ASP A 213 -1.96 9.98 -6.27
N ARG A 214 -0.80 10.28 -6.87
CA ARG A 214 -0.74 10.89 -8.20
C ARG A 214 -1.24 9.96 -9.30
N ALA A 215 -0.90 8.68 -9.22
CA ALA A 215 -1.34 7.69 -10.19
C ALA A 215 -2.86 7.51 -10.15
N TRP A 216 -3.44 7.42 -8.94
CA TRP A 216 -4.89 7.36 -8.78
C TRP A 216 -5.61 8.60 -9.31
N ALA A 217 -5.08 9.79 -8.98
CA ALA A 217 -5.66 11.06 -9.44
C ALA A 217 -5.59 11.25 -10.97
N ALA A 218 -4.63 10.61 -11.64
CA ALA A 218 -4.46 10.65 -13.09
C ALA A 218 -5.23 9.53 -13.82
N ALA A 219 -5.59 8.45 -13.12
CA ALA A 219 -6.25 7.28 -13.71
C ALA A 219 -7.72 7.59 -14.06
N SER A 220 -8.13 7.11 -15.22
CA SER A 220 -9.55 7.08 -15.61
C SER A 220 -10.30 5.96 -14.85
N PRO A 221 -11.64 6.05 -14.72
CA PRO A 221 -12.41 5.00 -14.06
C PRO A 221 -12.14 3.58 -14.61
N ASP A 222 -11.93 3.42 -15.90
CA ASP A 222 -11.66 2.13 -16.54
C ASP A 222 -10.30 1.53 -16.13
N GLU A 223 -9.38 2.35 -15.58
CA GLU A 223 -8.07 1.91 -15.11
C GLU A 223 -8.06 1.59 -13.61
N TRP A 224 -9.12 1.91 -12.86
CA TRP A 224 -9.14 1.73 -11.40
C TRP A 224 -9.07 0.27 -10.96
N GLU A 225 -9.65 -0.66 -11.68
CA GLU A 225 -9.50 -2.09 -11.38
C GLU A 225 -8.03 -2.51 -11.39
N ALA A 226 -7.31 -2.16 -12.44
CA ALA A 226 -5.87 -2.44 -12.57
C ALA A 226 -5.06 -1.71 -11.49
N PHE A 227 -5.43 -0.46 -11.18
CA PHE A 227 -4.79 0.30 -10.11
C PHE A 227 -4.91 -0.40 -8.74
N TYR A 228 -6.12 -0.80 -8.33
CA TYR A 228 -6.31 -1.49 -7.04
C TYR A 228 -5.68 -2.87 -7.03
N GLY A 229 -5.70 -3.59 -8.16
CA GLY A 229 -4.98 -4.85 -8.31
C GLY A 229 -3.49 -4.68 -8.03
N LYS A 230 -2.84 -3.70 -8.68
CA LYS A 230 -1.43 -3.35 -8.47
C LYS A 230 -1.16 -2.90 -7.03
N PHE A 231 -2.01 -2.01 -6.49
CA PHE A 231 -1.89 -1.46 -5.15
C PHE A 231 -1.80 -2.55 -4.08
N TRP A 232 -2.65 -3.56 -4.17
CA TRP A 232 -2.68 -4.66 -3.21
C TRP A 232 -1.67 -5.77 -3.51
N ALA A 233 -1.37 -6.04 -4.79
CA ALA A 233 -0.34 -7.02 -5.14
C ALA A 233 1.03 -6.64 -4.58
N GLN A 234 1.37 -5.35 -4.58
CA GLN A 234 2.61 -4.85 -3.98
C GLN A 234 2.69 -5.05 -2.46
N ARG A 235 1.53 -5.19 -1.81
CA ARG A 235 1.37 -5.30 -0.35
C ARG A 235 0.99 -6.70 0.11
N GLU A 236 0.91 -7.66 -0.82
CA GLU A 236 0.51 -9.02 -0.47
C GLU A 236 1.59 -9.71 0.39
N PRO A 237 1.27 -10.05 1.63
CA PRO A 237 2.26 -10.63 2.53
C PRO A 237 2.52 -12.10 2.25
N TYR A 238 1.49 -12.86 1.87
CA TYR A 238 1.57 -14.30 1.74
C TYR A 238 0.89 -14.81 0.47
N LEU A 239 1.62 -15.62 -0.31
CA LEU A 239 1.09 -16.29 -1.50
C LEU A 239 0.39 -17.61 -1.17
N ILE A 240 0.62 -18.16 0.03
CA ILE A 240 0.06 -19.45 0.47
C ILE A 240 -1.38 -19.34 0.98
N THR A 241 -1.90 -18.14 1.19
CA THR A 241 -3.26 -17.90 1.65
C THR A 241 -4.21 -17.62 0.49
N ALA A 242 -5.49 -17.99 0.68
CA ALA A 242 -6.52 -17.75 -0.32
C ALA A 242 -7.01 -16.31 -0.25
N GLY A 243 -6.25 -15.38 -0.77
CA GLY A 243 -6.57 -13.96 -0.79
C GLY A 243 -5.46 -13.11 -0.18
N ASN A 244 -5.55 -11.81 -0.37
CA ASN A 244 -4.54 -10.89 0.14
C ASN A 244 -4.81 -10.55 1.61
N ASP A 245 -4.06 -11.18 2.52
CA ASP A 245 -4.20 -10.97 3.97
C ASP A 245 -3.97 -9.51 4.39
N ARG A 246 -3.21 -8.74 3.59
CA ARG A 246 -2.99 -7.33 3.90
C ARG A 246 -4.25 -6.49 3.80
N VAL A 247 -5.20 -6.89 2.95
CA VAL A 247 -6.54 -6.26 2.90
C VAL A 247 -7.25 -6.44 4.22
N ALA A 248 -7.32 -7.66 4.73
CA ALA A 248 -7.98 -7.95 6.00
C ALA A 248 -7.28 -7.24 7.18
N GLU A 249 -5.96 -7.28 7.20
CA GLU A 249 -5.16 -6.60 8.22
C GLU A 249 -5.36 -5.07 8.17
N HIS A 250 -5.46 -4.48 6.98
CA HIS A 250 -5.71 -3.05 6.81
C HIS A 250 -7.00 -2.61 7.51
N PHE A 251 -8.10 -3.31 7.29
CA PHE A 251 -9.37 -2.96 7.92
C PHE A 251 -9.38 -3.23 9.43
N ALA A 252 -8.70 -4.28 9.88
CA ALA A 252 -8.49 -4.53 11.31
C ALA A 252 -7.67 -3.39 11.96
N ARG A 253 -6.61 -2.94 11.31
CA ARG A 253 -5.81 -1.78 11.74
C ARG A 253 -6.62 -0.48 11.70
N LEU A 254 -7.46 -0.27 10.69
CA LEU A 254 -8.34 0.90 10.58
C LEU A 254 -9.34 0.98 11.73
N LYS A 255 -10.01 -0.15 12.04
CA LYS A 255 -10.87 -0.27 13.22
C LYS A 255 -10.12 0.07 14.51
N ARG A 256 -8.92 -0.49 14.69
CA ARG A 256 -8.09 -0.24 15.88
C ARG A 256 -7.62 1.21 15.96
N ALA A 257 -7.20 1.81 14.83
CA ALA A 257 -6.79 3.21 14.77
C ALA A 257 -7.93 4.15 15.20
N ARG A 258 -9.13 3.95 14.68
CA ARG A 258 -10.32 4.71 15.06
C ARG A 258 -10.67 4.55 16.54
N ARG A 259 -10.45 3.37 17.12
CA ARG A 259 -10.77 3.10 18.52
C ARG A 259 -9.74 3.68 19.50
N HIS A 260 -8.44 3.54 19.20
CA HIS A 260 -7.36 3.83 20.14
C HIS A 260 -6.63 5.15 19.88
N TYR A 261 -6.65 5.65 18.66
CA TYR A 261 -5.93 6.86 18.24
C TYR A 261 -6.87 7.92 17.70
N ARG A 262 -8.10 7.89 18.18
CA ARG A 262 -9.13 8.85 17.78
C ARG A 262 -8.69 10.28 18.08
N LEU A 263 -9.02 11.20 17.19
CA LEU A 263 -8.90 12.62 17.45
C LEU A 263 -9.75 12.99 18.67
N LEU A 264 -9.13 13.60 19.67
CA LEU A 264 -9.78 14.00 20.93
C LEU A 264 -10.15 15.48 20.94
N HIS A 265 -9.39 16.30 20.20
CA HIS A 265 -9.55 17.75 20.18
C HIS A 265 -9.49 18.29 18.76
N PRO A 266 -10.65 18.55 18.16
CA PRO A 266 -10.75 19.12 16.83
C PRO A 266 -10.18 20.54 16.73
N GLN A 267 -10.07 21.21 17.85
CA GLN A 267 -9.58 22.61 17.98
C GLN A 267 -8.07 22.71 18.13
N SER A 268 -7.36 21.59 17.97
CA SER A 268 -5.92 21.69 17.93
C SER A 268 -5.56 22.79 16.91
N ALA A 269 -4.50 23.48 17.19
CA ALA A 269 -3.97 24.62 16.46
C ALA A 269 -3.89 24.54 14.93
N PHE A 270 -4.25 23.41 14.35
CA PHE A 270 -4.32 23.12 12.93
C PHE A 270 -5.56 23.67 12.23
N HIS A 271 -6.57 24.15 12.99
CA HIS A 271 -7.75 24.83 12.44
C HIS A 271 -7.50 26.28 12.07
N ARG A 272 -6.30 26.75 12.22
CA ARG A 272 -6.06 28.13 11.89
C ARG A 272 -5.98 28.31 10.40
N SER A 273 -6.82 29.18 9.98
CA SER A 273 -6.78 30.04 8.80
C SER A 273 -5.65 29.79 7.81
N PRO A 274 -5.93 29.68 6.51
CA PRO A 274 -4.94 29.50 5.45
C PRO A 274 -3.74 30.46 5.46
N GLY A 275 -3.78 31.52 6.26
CA GLY A 275 -2.68 32.51 6.37
C GLY A 275 -1.65 32.28 7.47
N ARG A 276 -1.85 31.36 8.42
CA ARG A 276 -0.86 31.08 9.48
C ARG A 276 -0.20 29.71 9.30
N ARG A 277 0.83 29.69 8.48
CA ARG A 277 1.59 28.51 8.05
C ARG A 277 2.57 27.95 9.09
N ASN A 278 2.54 28.32 10.36
CA ASN A 278 3.60 27.95 11.28
C ASN A 278 3.10 27.00 12.37
N MET A 279 3.16 25.70 12.09
CA MET A 279 2.84 24.61 13.02
C MET A 279 3.71 24.64 14.28
N VAL A 280 4.96 25.13 14.16
CA VAL A 280 5.90 25.28 15.27
C VAL A 280 5.34 26.20 16.37
N ALA A 281 4.58 27.23 15.98
CA ALA A 281 3.93 28.13 16.92
C ALA A 281 2.83 27.48 17.78
N ASN A 282 2.44 26.26 17.45
CA ASN A 282 1.33 25.55 18.08
C ASN A 282 1.77 24.34 18.93
N ILE A 283 3.05 24.03 18.93
CA ILE A 283 3.65 23.06 19.84
C ILE A 283 4.24 23.83 21.02
N SER A 284 3.99 23.36 22.26
CA SER A 284 4.58 24.03 23.41
C SER A 284 6.11 24.05 23.26
N PRO A 285 6.76 25.17 23.60
CA PRO A 285 8.23 25.26 23.55
C PRO A 285 8.92 24.13 24.32
N THR A 286 8.31 23.66 25.40
CA THR A 286 8.81 22.54 26.21
C THR A 286 8.74 21.22 25.46
N VAL A 287 7.60 20.92 24.80
CA VAL A 287 7.44 19.70 23.98
C VAL A 287 8.36 19.77 22.78
N PHE A 288 8.51 20.93 22.14
CA PHE A 288 9.42 21.11 21.02
C PHE A 288 10.89 20.89 21.44
N ALA A 289 11.32 21.50 22.56
CA ALA A 289 12.66 21.30 23.08
C ALA A 289 12.90 19.83 23.47
N MET A 290 11.89 19.16 24.02
CA MET A 290 11.96 17.75 24.36
C MET A 290 12.09 16.85 23.14
N VAL A 291 11.29 17.07 22.09
CA VAL A 291 11.40 16.34 20.82
C VAL A 291 12.78 16.53 20.20
N GLN A 292 13.30 17.76 20.24
CA GLN A 292 14.67 18.03 19.80
C GLN A 292 15.73 17.34 20.69
N SER A 293 15.48 17.23 21.98
CA SER A 293 16.40 16.61 22.94
C SER A 293 16.41 15.09 22.89
N LEU A 294 15.48 14.45 22.22
CA LEU A 294 15.53 13.00 21.96
C LEU A 294 16.80 12.59 21.18
N GLY A 295 17.47 13.53 20.55
CA GLY A 295 18.77 13.33 19.92
C GLY A 295 19.99 13.66 20.79
N VAL A 296 19.81 14.08 22.03
CA VAL A 296 20.92 14.51 22.91
C VAL A 296 21.08 13.51 24.06
N PRO A 297 22.25 12.85 24.17
CA PRO A 297 22.51 11.92 25.27
C PRO A 297 22.38 12.61 26.64
N GLY A 298 21.63 11.99 27.56
CA GLY A 298 21.65 12.37 28.98
C GLY A 298 20.50 13.21 29.51
N ILE A 299 19.54 13.63 28.70
CA ILE A 299 18.43 14.50 29.19
C ILE A 299 17.31 13.70 29.87
N MET A 300 17.15 12.41 29.54
CA MET A 300 16.22 11.48 30.21
C MET A 300 16.89 10.11 30.42
N PRO A 301 17.64 9.91 31.51
CA PRO A 301 18.65 8.86 31.58
C PRO A 301 18.12 7.42 31.50
N GLN A 302 16.92 7.14 31.97
CA GLN A 302 16.45 5.74 32.06
C GLN A 302 15.60 5.28 30.88
N MET A 303 14.81 6.15 30.26
CA MET A 303 13.96 5.83 29.11
C MET A 303 14.68 6.02 27.78
N ASN A 304 15.46 7.09 27.67
CA ASN A 304 16.31 7.33 26.50
C ASN A 304 17.45 6.32 26.40
N ALA A 305 18.04 5.85 27.53
CA ALA A 305 19.12 4.88 27.49
C ALA A 305 18.74 3.57 26.79
N ARG A 306 17.49 3.13 26.90
CA ARG A 306 17.03 1.90 26.23
C ARG A 306 16.76 2.14 24.75
N LEU A 307 16.11 3.26 24.40
CA LEU A 307 15.92 3.66 23.01
C LEU A 307 17.26 3.94 22.32
N GLU A 308 18.17 4.64 22.99
CA GLU A 308 19.53 4.90 22.52
C GLU A 308 20.31 3.60 22.33
N ALA A 309 20.23 2.66 23.29
CA ALA A 309 20.88 1.37 23.18
C ALA A 309 20.34 0.56 21.98
N ASP A 310 19.04 0.56 21.75
CA ASP A 310 18.41 -0.11 20.63
C ASP A 310 18.83 0.54 19.28
N LEU A 311 18.86 1.86 19.23
CA LEU A 311 19.29 2.60 18.03
C LEU A 311 20.79 2.47 17.77
N GLN A 312 21.62 2.44 18.83
CA GLN A 312 23.06 2.19 18.71
C GLN A 312 23.35 0.75 18.26
N ALA A 313 22.62 -0.23 18.82
CA ALA A 313 22.73 -1.62 18.40
C ALA A 313 22.36 -1.82 16.92
N ALA A 314 21.44 -0.99 16.41
CA ALA A 314 21.05 -0.94 15.01
C ALA A 314 21.93 -0.02 14.14
N GLY A 315 22.98 0.58 14.70
CA GLY A 315 23.87 1.51 13.98
C GLY A 315 23.24 2.86 13.65
N VAL A 316 22.19 3.26 14.36
CA VAL A 316 21.40 4.45 14.06
C VAL A 316 21.66 5.56 15.06
N GLY A 317 21.81 6.75 14.56
CA GLY A 317 21.86 7.94 15.42
C GLY A 317 20.46 8.56 15.64
N THR A 318 20.30 9.25 16.78
CA THR A 318 19.04 9.76 17.32
C THR A 318 18.80 11.26 17.08
N ASP A 319 18.98 11.80 15.89
CA ASP A 319 18.81 13.23 15.62
C ASP A 319 17.45 13.54 14.98
N VAL A 320 16.61 14.30 15.65
CA VAL A 320 15.30 14.77 15.16
C VAL A 320 15.44 16.22 14.69
N ARG A 321 15.45 16.47 13.39
CA ARG A 321 15.76 17.80 12.82
C ARG A 321 14.61 18.49 12.11
N ALA A 322 13.61 17.74 11.65
CA ALA A 322 12.54 18.31 10.85
C ALA A 322 11.19 18.19 11.55
N LEU A 323 10.40 19.22 11.43
CA LEU A 323 8.98 19.21 11.82
C LEU A 323 8.13 18.80 10.61
N PRO A 324 6.99 18.14 10.85
CA PRO A 324 6.09 17.76 9.77
C PRO A 324 5.60 19.00 9.02
N GLU A 325 5.41 18.88 7.72
CA GLU A 325 4.81 19.92 6.91
C GLU A 325 3.36 20.20 7.37
N PRO A 326 2.94 21.46 7.38
CA PRO A 326 1.59 21.85 7.83
C PRO A 326 0.47 21.08 7.14
N ASP A 327 0.62 20.76 5.85
CA ASP A 327 -0.38 20.04 5.07
C ASP A 327 -0.52 18.57 5.48
N SER A 328 0.53 17.97 6.05
CA SER A 328 0.46 16.58 6.54
C SER A 328 -0.53 16.44 7.69
N VAL A 329 -0.74 17.49 8.45
CA VAL A 329 -1.63 17.52 9.62
C VAL A 329 -3.09 17.67 9.25
N SER A 330 -3.41 18.44 8.21
CA SER A 330 -4.78 18.56 7.71
C SER A 330 -5.34 17.21 7.21
N ARG A 331 -4.46 16.31 6.77
CA ARG A 331 -4.84 14.95 6.37
C ARG A 331 -5.40 14.12 7.52
N TYR A 332 -4.86 14.23 8.73
CA TYR A 332 -5.28 13.43 9.89
C TYR A 332 -6.76 13.58 10.22
N ARG A 333 -7.32 14.76 10.02
CA ARG A 333 -8.73 15.05 10.33
C ARG A 333 -9.71 14.26 9.48
N ARG A 334 -9.39 14.05 8.21
CA ARG A 334 -10.26 13.30 7.29
C ARG A 334 -10.52 11.89 7.78
N TYR A 335 -9.60 11.34 8.57
CA TYR A 335 -9.61 9.92 8.94
C TYR A 335 -10.17 9.67 10.33
N GLY A 336 -10.39 10.70 11.13
CA GLY A 336 -10.94 10.58 12.49
C GLY A 336 -9.96 10.05 13.53
N PHE A 337 -8.64 9.97 13.21
CA PHE A 337 -7.57 9.57 14.14
C PHE A 337 -6.34 10.47 14.00
N ASP A 338 -5.46 10.45 15.01
CA ASP A 338 -4.25 11.28 15.07
C ASP A 338 -3.06 10.64 14.32
N GLY A 339 -1.88 11.27 14.40
CA GLY A 339 -0.68 10.80 13.74
C GLY A 339 -0.24 9.38 14.11
N ARG A 340 -0.55 8.92 15.32
CA ARG A 340 -0.28 7.54 15.75
C ARG A 340 -1.11 6.55 14.94
N GLY A 341 -2.39 6.88 14.69
CA GLY A 341 -3.26 6.07 13.86
C GLY A 341 -2.73 5.91 12.43
N LEU A 342 -2.17 6.97 11.86
CA LEU A 342 -1.58 6.93 10.52
C LEU A 342 -0.37 6.00 10.44
N ILE A 343 0.54 6.11 11.39
CA ILE A 343 1.71 5.23 11.48
C ILE A 343 1.28 3.79 11.78
N TYR A 344 0.32 3.60 12.69
CA TYR A 344 -0.22 2.28 13.00
C TYR A 344 -0.86 1.58 11.78
N LEU A 345 -1.60 2.32 10.96
CA LEU A 345 -2.17 1.77 9.73
C LEU A 345 -1.11 1.22 8.79
N ARG A 346 0.01 1.95 8.66
CA ARG A 346 1.11 1.57 7.76
C ARG A 346 1.95 0.43 8.32
N PHE A 347 2.38 0.54 9.57
CA PHE A 347 3.43 -0.31 10.15
C PHE A 347 2.92 -1.26 11.23
N GLY A 348 1.64 -1.16 11.64
CA GLY A 348 1.06 -2.02 12.66
C GLY A 348 1.57 -1.71 14.07
N GLU A 349 1.65 -2.75 14.90
CA GLU A 349 2.13 -2.65 16.27
C GLU A 349 3.64 -2.41 16.30
N PRO A 350 4.13 -1.36 17.00
CA PRO A 350 5.56 -1.15 17.14
C PRO A 350 6.20 -2.23 18.01
N LEU A 351 7.46 -2.56 17.71
CA LEU A 351 8.27 -3.46 18.53
C LEU A 351 8.44 -2.94 19.96
N ARG A 352 8.56 -1.62 20.11
CA ARG A 352 8.66 -0.94 21.41
C ARG A 352 7.98 0.42 21.36
N ARG A 353 7.37 0.78 22.50
CA ARG A 353 6.77 2.10 22.73
C ARG A 353 7.44 2.76 23.92
N TYR A 354 7.80 4.00 23.76
CA TYR A 354 8.35 4.87 24.80
C TYR A 354 7.39 6.03 25.01
N VAL A 355 6.96 6.20 26.27
CA VAL A 355 6.05 7.29 26.66
C VAL A 355 6.82 8.20 27.60
N MET A 356 6.88 9.47 27.26
CA MET A 356 7.67 10.48 27.95
C MET A 356 6.80 11.66 28.37
N ASP A 357 7.27 12.43 29.34
CA ASP A 357 6.62 13.66 29.83
C ASP A 357 5.13 13.49 30.11
N GLY A 358 4.79 12.47 30.91
CA GLY A 358 3.39 12.23 31.27
C GLY A 358 2.47 11.96 30.08
N GLY A 359 3.00 11.45 28.95
CA GLY A 359 2.23 11.16 27.76
C GLY A 359 2.15 12.31 26.76
N GLN A 360 2.98 13.35 26.92
CA GLN A 360 3.07 14.45 25.95
C GLN A 360 3.88 14.08 24.73
N VAL A 361 4.82 13.15 24.87
CA VAL A 361 5.68 12.63 23.79
C VAL A 361 5.65 11.11 23.83
N GLU A 362 5.52 10.52 22.66
CA GLU A 362 5.68 9.08 22.44
C GLU A 362 6.71 8.84 21.35
N ALA A 363 7.50 7.77 21.47
CA ALA A 363 8.37 7.28 20.41
C ALA A 363 8.09 5.79 20.18
N TRP A 364 7.87 5.41 18.93
CA TRP A 364 7.59 4.05 18.52
C TRP A 364 8.74 3.52 17.68
N TYR A 365 9.29 2.41 18.08
CA TYR A 365 10.37 1.74 17.38
C TYR A 365 9.83 0.60 16.54
N TYR A 366 10.27 0.57 15.30
CA TYR A 366 9.99 -0.46 14.31
C TYR A 366 11.29 -0.95 13.68
N GLU A 367 11.22 -2.11 13.09
CA GLU A 367 12.21 -2.60 12.13
C GLU A 367 11.47 -2.89 10.81
N VAL A 368 11.80 -2.15 9.76
CA VAL A 368 11.11 -2.22 8.48
C VAL A 368 12.10 -2.69 7.42
N ALA A 369 11.89 -3.89 6.89
CA ALA A 369 12.79 -4.53 5.91
C ALA A 369 14.26 -4.59 6.38
N GLY A 370 14.48 -4.82 7.67
CA GLY A 370 15.80 -4.86 8.30
C GLY A 370 16.37 -3.48 8.66
N ASP A 371 15.70 -2.40 8.29
CA ASP A 371 16.10 -1.03 8.65
C ASP A 371 15.34 -0.55 9.90
N PRO A 372 16.04 -0.04 10.92
CA PRO A 372 15.39 0.54 12.08
C PRO A 372 14.65 1.83 11.74
N MET A 373 13.43 1.96 12.26
CA MET A 373 12.61 3.15 12.10
C MET A 373 12.08 3.61 13.45
N VAL A 374 12.13 4.92 13.71
CA VAL A 374 11.52 5.53 14.90
C VAL A 374 10.50 6.57 14.47
N ALA A 375 9.26 6.40 14.90
CA ALA A 375 8.22 7.42 14.77
C ALA A 375 8.08 8.16 16.10
N VAL A 376 8.25 9.47 16.08
CA VAL A 376 8.11 10.32 17.27
C VAL A 376 6.82 11.13 17.16
N PHE A 377 6.05 11.13 18.23
CA PHE A 377 4.80 11.84 18.34
C PHE A 377 4.86 12.84 19.49
N ALA A 378 4.38 14.04 19.28
CA ALA A 378 4.21 15.00 20.34
C ALA A 378 2.78 15.56 20.35
N ARG A 379 2.28 15.87 21.53
CA ARG A 379 0.95 16.44 21.69
C ARG A 379 0.93 17.89 21.24
N ALA A 380 0.09 18.21 20.26
CA ALA A 380 -0.13 19.56 19.85
C ALA A 380 -0.88 20.32 20.96
N THR A 381 -0.36 21.46 21.38
CA THR A 381 -1.03 22.35 22.35
C THR A 381 -1.76 23.46 21.61
N ALA A 382 -3.05 23.67 21.93
CA ALA A 382 -3.75 24.85 21.47
C ALA A 382 -3.16 26.07 22.18
N ALA A 383 -2.54 26.98 21.43
CA ALA A 383 -2.25 28.31 21.97
C ALA A 383 -3.60 29.03 22.13
N THR A 384 -4.01 29.29 23.37
CA THR A 384 -5.13 30.16 23.62
C THR A 384 -4.78 31.59 23.18
N ALA A 385 -5.72 32.28 22.55
CA ALA A 385 -5.55 33.68 22.07
C ALA A 385 -5.17 34.67 23.19
N SER A 386 -5.27 34.26 24.45
CA SER A 386 -5.01 35.08 25.65
C SER A 386 -3.62 34.84 26.29
N GLY A 387 -2.75 34.04 25.71
CA GLY A 387 -1.37 33.88 26.23
C GLY A 387 -1.22 33.24 27.60
N ALA A 388 -2.29 32.85 28.26
CA ALA A 388 -2.28 32.27 29.58
C ALA A 388 -2.97 30.88 29.55
N GLY A 389 -2.19 29.83 29.59
CA GLY A 389 -2.66 28.48 29.81
C GLY A 389 -2.51 27.56 28.60
N THR A 390 -1.56 26.66 28.69
CA THR A 390 -1.47 25.48 27.84
C THR A 390 -2.58 24.51 28.21
N SER A 391 -3.58 24.29 27.36
CA SER A 391 -4.50 23.18 27.57
C SER A 391 -3.77 21.87 27.25
N LEU A 392 -3.67 21.00 28.23
CA LEU A 392 -3.05 19.68 28.18
C LEU A 392 -3.89 18.68 27.35
N GLY A 393 -4.19 18.96 26.11
CA GLY A 393 -5.19 18.15 25.44
C GLY A 393 -5.15 18.07 23.92
N GLY A 394 -4.05 18.44 23.26
CA GLY A 394 -3.94 18.35 21.80
C GLY A 394 -3.77 16.91 21.27
N ASP A 395 -4.08 16.73 20.00
CA ASP A 395 -3.84 15.46 19.30
C ASP A 395 -2.34 15.22 19.07
N MET A 396 -1.96 13.95 18.98
CA MET A 396 -0.58 13.57 18.74
C MET A 396 -0.20 13.79 17.28
N VAL A 397 0.87 14.51 17.07
CA VAL A 397 1.43 14.84 15.77
C VAL A 397 2.74 14.11 15.57
N VAL A 398 2.94 13.62 14.39
CA VAL A 398 4.16 12.90 13.98
C VAL A 398 5.28 13.87 13.60
N PHE A 399 6.51 13.57 14.01
CA PHE A 399 7.71 14.32 13.65
C PHE A 399 8.63 13.47 12.76
N PRO A 400 8.91 13.91 11.53
CA PRO A 400 9.86 13.22 10.68
C PRO A 400 11.30 13.36 11.21
N THR A 401 12.11 12.32 10.97
CA THR A 401 13.54 12.36 11.20
C THR A 401 14.27 12.50 9.86
N THR A 402 15.41 13.21 9.85
CA THR A 402 16.17 13.49 8.61
C THR A 402 17.31 12.53 8.37
N ARG A 403 17.54 11.54 9.25
CA ARG A 403 18.67 10.63 9.11
C ARG A 403 18.40 9.55 8.06
N PRO A 404 19.35 9.31 7.14
CA PRO A 404 19.20 8.26 6.12
C PRO A 404 19.07 6.84 6.70
N GLN A 405 19.59 6.61 7.92
CA GLN A 405 19.57 5.32 8.61
C GLN A 405 18.27 5.10 9.41
N VAL A 406 17.58 6.17 9.82
CA VAL A 406 16.23 6.09 10.38
C VAL A 406 15.31 6.65 9.33
N ARG A 407 14.81 5.79 8.49
CA ARG A 407 13.76 6.18 7.56
C ARG A 407 12.48 6.35 8.33
N TYR A 408 12.16 7.60 8.54
CA TYR A 408 10.87 7.98 8.99
C TYR A 408 10.25 8.85 7.91
N SER A 409 9.26 8.33 7.28
CA SER A 409 8.48 9.06 6.31
C SER A 409 7.07 8.48 6.27
N VAL A 410 6.11 9.36 6.29
CA VAL A 410 4.72 9.05 5.96
C VAL A 410 4.64 8.45 4.55
N GLU A 411 5.70 8.60 3.76
CA GLU A 411 5.85 8.20 2.37
C GLU A 411 6.45 6.81 2.17
N LEU A 412 6.98 6.18 3.24
CA LEU A 412 7.47 4.81 3.13
C LEU A 412 6.32 3.88 2.75
N LEU A 413 6.49 3.19 1.64
CA LEU A 413 5.60 2.12 1.23
C LEU A 413 5.57 1.07 2.35
N GLU A 414 4.38 0.63 2.70
CA GLU A 414 4.17 -0.52 3.56
C GLU A 414 4.61 -1.80 2.86
N ARG A 415 5.88 -2.02 2.76
CA ARG A 415 6.37 -3.31 2.36
C ARG A 415 6.65 -4.12 3.61
N ASP A 416 6.08 -5.31 3.69
CA ASP A 416 6.41 -6.32 4.69
C ASP A 416 6.19 -5.96 6.17
N THR A 417 5.10 -5.26 6.47
CA THR A 417 4.72 -4.93 7.85
C THR A 417 3.77 -5.93 8.50
N THR A 418 3.74 -7.15 8.00
CA THR A 418 2.90 -8.19 8.56
C THR A 418 3.49 -8.76 9.85
N SER A 419 2.62 -9.17 10.75
CA SER A 419 2.96 -9.69 12.08
C SER A 419 3.69 -11.05 12.08
N ILE A 420 3.83 -11.69 10.93
CA ILE A 420 4.55 -12.95 10.80
C ILE A 420 5.94 -12.67 10.27
N GLU A 421 6.93 -12.80 11.13
CA GLU A 421 8.33 -12.71 10.73
C GLU A 421 8.66 -13.88 9.79
N ALA A 422 9.25 -13.56 8.64
CA ALA A 422 9.87 -14.57 7.80
C ALA A 422 11.04 -15.16 8.61
N SER A 423 10.85 -16.40 9.09
CA SER A 423 11.79 -17.05 10.01
C SER A 423 12.56 -18.21 9.37
N LEU A 424 12.40 -18.37 8.04
CA LEU A 424 13.11 -19.35 7.24
C LEU A 424 13.86 -18.66 6.09
N ASP A 425 15.08 -19.09 5.88
CA ASP A 425 15.81 -18.75 4.65
C ASP A 425 15.18 -19.50 3.48
N VAL A 426 14.93 -18.78 2.38
CA VAL A 426 14.42 -19.33 1.13
C VAL A 426 15.55 -19.37 0.12
N TYR A 427 15.83 -20.55 -0.39
CA TYR A 427 16.73 -20.75 -1.51
C TYR A 427 15.92 -21.11 -2.73
N ALA A 428 16.10 -20.40 -3.83
CA ALA A 428 15.38 -20.66 -5.05
C ALA A 428 16.28 -20.62 -6.28
N TRP A 429 15.84 -21.30 -7.32
CA TRP A 429 16.41 -21.21 -8.66
C TRP A 429 15.28 -21.06 -9.68
N VAL A 430 15.64 -20.50 -10.84
CA VAL A 430 14.76 -20.35 -11.99
C VAL A 430 15.40 -21.01 -13.19
N ALA A 431 14.62 -21.77 -13.96
CA ALA A 431 15.06 -22.37 -15.21
C ALA A 431 13.98 -22.17 -16.29
N THR A 432 14.42 -21.82 -17.50
CA THR A 432 13.55 -21.45 -18.62
C THR A 432 13.76 -22.38 -19.81
N PHE A 433 12.64 -22.83 -20.39
CA PHE A 433 12.56 -23.68 -21.58
C PHE A 433 11.54 -23.11 -22.56
N ARG A 434 11.62 -23.52 -23.85
CA ARG A 434 10.55 -23.18 -24.79
C ARG A 434 9.24 -23.83 -24.39
N GLY A 435 8.16 -23.06 -24.49
CA GLY A 435 6.80 -23.54 -24.35
C GLY A 435 6.25 -24.14 -25.64
N PRO A 436 5.01 -24.64 -25.62
CA PRO A 436 4.39 -25.31 -26.76
C PRO A 436 4.00 -24.36 -27.91
N ALA A 437 3.79 -23.09 -27.63
CA ALA A 437 3.46 -22.08 -28.61
C ALA A 437 4.63 -21.11 -28.83
N THR A 438 4.73 -20.55 -30.02
CA THR A 438 5.76 -19.54 -30.35
C THR A 438 5.65 -18.34 -29.43
N GLY A 439 6.77 -17.98 -28.80
CA GLY A 439 6.83 -16.89 -27.81
C GLY A 439 6.60 -17.33 -26.37
N ASP A 440 6.03 -18.51 -26.14
CA ASP A 440 5.83 -19.04 -24.78
C ASP A 440 7.12 -19.64 -24.22
N HIS A 441 7.29 -19.47 -22.92
CA HIS A 441 8.35 -20.12 -22.15
C HIS A 441 7.72 -20.88 -20.98
N ILE A 442 8.29 -22.05 -20.69
CA ILE A 442 8.01 -22.80 -19.46
C ILE A 442 9.09 -22.41 -18.46
N VAL A 443 8.65 -21.88 -17.33
CA VAL A 443 9.53 -21.38 -16.26
C VAL A 443 9.36 -22.29 -15.05
N TYR A 444 10.42 -22.95 -14.66
CA TYR A 444 10.50 -23.75 -13.43
C TYR A 444 11.10 -22.89 -12.33
N VAL A 445 10.46 -22.91 -11.17
CA VAL A 445 10.95 -22.25 -9.96
C VAL A 445 11.10 -23.30 -8.87
N GLY A 446 12.33 -23.70 -8.59
CA GLY A 446 12.61 -24.60 -7.48
C GLY A 446 12.87 -23.83 -6.21
N ALA A 447 12.39 -24.34 -5.07
CA ALA A 447 12.56 -23.72 -3.77
C ALA A 447 12.94 -24.74 -2.69
N THR A 448 13.57 -24.25 -1.63
CA THR A 448 13.83 -25.01 -0.41
C THR A 448 13.55 -24.10 0.81
N PRO A 449 12.66 -24.49 1.74
CA PRO A 449 11.80 -25.70 1.73
C PRO A 449 10.93 -25.83 0.47
N ASP A 450 10.46 -27.03 0.16
CA ASP A 450 9.81 -27.36 -1.10
C ASP A 450 8.28 -27.16 -1.12
N SER A 451 7.66 -26.99 0.04
CA SER A 451 6.22 -26.79 0.16
C SER A 451 5.89 -25.29 0.29
N GLY A 452 4.96 -24.81 -0.52
CA GLY A 452 4.58 -23.40 -0.48
C GLY A 452 3.77 -22.94 -1.68
N ALA A 453 3.98 -21.69 -2.09
CA ALA A 453 3.39 -21.10 -3.29
C ALA A 453 4.39 -20.17 -3.98
N ALA A 454 4.24 -20.03 -5.28
CA ALA A 454 4.97 -19.06 -6.05
C ALA A 454 4.03 -18.30 -6.99
N ALA A 455 4.34 -17.05 -7.31
CA ALA A 455 3.60 -16.24 -8.26
C ALA A 455 4.54 -15.43 -9.16
N LEU A 456 4.08 -15.16 -10.36
CA LEU A 456 4.73 -14.28 -11.32
C LEU A 456 3.86 -13.06 -11.59
N TRP A 457 4.49 -11.90 -11.61
CA TRP A 457 3.88 -10.63 -12.03
C TRP A 457 4.71 -10.00 -13.14
N ASN A 458 4.06 -9.20 -13.97
CA ASN A 458 4.81 -8.27 -14.82
C ASN A 458 5.42 -7.14 -13.96
N LEU A 459 6.17 -6.23 -14.56
CA LEU A 459 6.78 -5.11 -13.84
C LEU A 459 5.74 -4.13 -13.27
N ASP A 460 4.53 -4.15 -13.79
CA ASP A 460 3.39 -3.36 -13.30
C ASP A 460 2.55 -4.05 -12.23
N TRP A 461 3.04 -5.18 -11.68
CA TRP A 461 2.36 -5.97 -10.65
C TRP A 461 1.03 -6.61 -11.08
N VAL A 462 0.81 -6.77 -12.38
CA VAL A 462 -0.29 -7.59 -12.87
C VAL A 462 0.11 -9.05 -12.71
N GLU A 463 -0.66 -9.81 -11.93
CA GLU A 463 -0.42 -11.25 -11.72
C GLU A 463 -0.62 -11.99 -13.04
N LEU A 464 0.41 -12.71 -13.46
CA LEU A 464 0.38 -13.52 -14.68
C LEU A 464 -0.05 -14.95 -14.37
N ASP A 465 0.45 -15.48 -13.25
CA ASP A 465 0.13 -16.84 -12.82
C ASP A 465 0.54 -17.05 -11.36
N ARG A 466 -0.14 -17.99 -10.66
CA ARG A 466 0.12 -18.38 -9.28
C ARG A 466 -0.03 -19.89 -9.12
N VAL A 467 0.97 -20.53 -8.53
CA VAL A 467 1.01 -21.98 -8.30
C VAL A 467 1.27 -22.25 -6.81
N ALA A 468 0.47 -23.10 -6.20
CA ALA A 468 0.66 -23.57 -4.84
C ALA A 468 0.88 -25.10 -4.82
N GLY A 469 1.67 -25.58 -3.87
CA GLY A 469 1.95 -27.02 -3.72
C GLY A 469 3.40 -27.30 -3.35
N VAL A 470 4.00 -28.22 -4.07
CA VAL A 470 5.38 -28.66 -3.87
C VAL A 470 6.24 -28.20 -5.04
N SER A 471 7.42 -27.67 -4.71
CA SER A 471 8.43 -27.26 -5.68
C SER A 471 8.91 -28.46 -6.55
N PRO A 472 9.23 -28.27 -7.85
CA PRO A 472 9.28 -26.99 -8.55
C PRO A 472 7.90 -26.49 -8.97
N PHE A 473 7.67 -25.19 -8.81
CA PHE A 473 6.50 -24.51 -9.36
C PHE A 473 6.71 -24.26 -10.85
N VAL A 474 5.69 -24.52 -11.67
CA VAL A 474 5.82 -24.44 -13.13
C VAL A 474 4.85 -23.39 -13.67
N PHE A 475 5.39 -22.43 -14.41
CA PHE A 475 4.66 -21.31 -15.01
C PHE A 475 4.78 -21.29 -16.53
N ARG A 476 3.87 -20.56 -17.16
CA ARG A 476 4.01 -20.11 -18.55
C ARG A 476 4.14 -18.60 -18.59
N ALA A 477 5.16 -18.13 -19.28
CA ALA A 477 5.42 -16.69 -19.38
C ALA A 477 6.00 -16.31 -20.74
N GLY A 478 5.84 -15.04 -21.12
CA GLY A 478 6.60 -14.43 -22.22
C GLY A 478 8.04 -14.14 -21.79
N ALA A 479 8.89 -13.81 -22.77
CA ALA A 479 10.25 -13.33 -22.51
C ALA A 479 10.21 -11.91 -21.93
N GLY A 480 11.21 -11.56 -21.11
CA GLY A 480 11.40 -10.24 -20.53
C GLY A 480 11.51 -10.25 -19.01
N ALA A 481 11.58 -9.06 -18.46
CA ALA A 481 11.69 -8.85 -17.01
C ALA A 481 10.35 -9.09 -16.32
N LEU A 482 10.36 -9.91 -15.29
CA LEU A 482 9.21 -10.27 -14.46
C LEU A 482 9.55 -10.16 -12.97
N ARG A 483 8.53 -10.12 -12.13
CA ARG A 483 8.68 -10.25 -10.68
C ARG A 483 8.27 -11.65 -10.25
N LEU A 484 9.12 -12.24 -9.42
CA LEU A 484 8.91 -13.55 -8.83
C LEU A 484 8.70 -13.39 -7.33
N GLY A 485 7.64 -14.01 -6.83
CA GLY A 485 7.42 -14.26 -5.42
C GLY A 485 7.47 -15.76 -5.14
N VAL A 486 8.11 -16.13 -4.04
CA VAL A 486 8.11 -17.51 -3.53
C VAL A 486 7.90 -17.43 -2.02
N ASP A 487 6.86 -18.07 -1.52
CA ASP A 487 6.62 -18.29 -0.11
C ASP A 487 6.69 -19.78 0.17
N VAL A 488 7.45 -20.17 1.19
CA VAL A 488 7.62 -21.56 1.59
C VAL A 488 7.27 -21.73 3.05
N GLN A 489 6.75 -22.89 3.41
CA GLN A 489 6.34 -23.19 4.77
C GLN A 489 6.98 -24.48 5.25
N ALA A 490 7.54 -24.45 6.46
CA ALA A 490 8.01 -25.64 7.14
C ALA A 490 7.51 -25.60 8.59
N ARG A 491 6.56 -26.48 8.92
CA ARG A 491 5.84 -26.49 10.20
C ARG A 491 5.13 -25.14 10.45
N GLU A 492 5.50 -24.41 11.50
CA GLU A 492 4.94 -23.10 11.89
C GLU A 492 5.80 -21.92 11.39
N ARG A 493 6.87 -22.18 10.63
CA ARG A 493 7.80 -21.18 10.14
C ARG A 493 7.54 -20.89 8.67
N LEU A 494 7.64 -19.64 8.30
CA LEU A 494 7.44 -19.14 6.94
C LEU A 494 8.74 -18.54 6.41
N GLY A 495 9.05 -18.80 5.15
CA GLY A 495 10.11 -18.11 4.40
C GLY A 495 9.53 -17.40 3.20
N ARG A 496 10.13 -16.28 2.82
CA ARG A 496 9.68 -15.47 1.69
C ARG A 496 10.85 -15.02 0.85
N LEU A 497 10.68 -15.08 -0.46
CA LEU A 497 11.57 -14.49 -1.46
C LEU A 497 10.76 -13.60 -2.40
N ARG A 498 11.29 -12.41 -2.70
CA ARG A 498 10.80 -11.53 -3.76
C ARG A 498 11.99 -11.08 -4.60
N ALA A 499 11.92 -11.30 -5.92
CA ALA A 499 13.01 -11.02 -6.83
C ALA A 499 12.50 -10.52 -8.18
N GLU A 500 13.29 -9.73 -8.87
CA GLU A 500 13.13 -9.49 -10.29
C GLU A 500 13.95 -10.55 -11.05
N ILE A 501 13.34 -11.16 -12.05
CA ILE A 501 13.94 -12.19 -12.89
C ILE A 501 13.84 -11.79 -14.35
N GLU A 502 14.77 -12.25 -15.16
CA GLU A 502 14.77 -12.06 -16.61
C GLU A 502 14.52 -13.39 -17.32
N ILE A 503 13.44 -13.47 -18.07
CA ILE A 503 13.14 -14.62 -18.92
C ILE A 503 13.79 -14.40 -20.28
N THR A 504 14.86 -15.13 -20.52
CA THR A 504 15.58 -15.04 -21.81
C THR A 504 14.69 -15.49 -22.96
N ASN A 505 14.62 -14.70 -24.02
CA ASN A 505 13.91 -15.10 -25.23
C ASN A 505 14.63 -16.27 -25.92
N LEU A 506 14.03 -17.45 -25.88
CA LEU A 506 14.52 -18.64 -26.54
C LEU A 506 13.96 -18.81 -27.97
N TRP A 507 12.94 -18.05 -28.36
CA TRP A 507 12.33 -18.03 -29.68
C TRP A 507 13.03 -17.01 -30.58
N ARG A 508 14.22 -17.37 -31.05
CA ARG A 508 15.00 -16.56 -31.97
C ARG A 508 15.29 -17.42 -33.21
N ASP A 509 15.41 -16.80 -34.39
CA ASP A 509 15.76 -17.49 -35.62
C ASP A 509 17.27 -17.84 -35.67
N ARG A 510 17.77 -18.39 -34.60
CA ARG A 510 19.16 -18.80 -34.44
C ARG A 510 19.32 -19.81 -33.32
N LEU A 511 20.47 -20.50 -33.29
CA LEU A 511 20.86 -21.35 -32.18
C LEU A 511 20.61 -20.67 -30.84
N THR A 512 19.84 -21.31 -29.97
CA THR A 512 19.64 -20.94 -28.56
C THR A 512 19.67 -22.17 -27.67
N VAL A 513 19.98 -22.00 -26.39
CA VAL A 513 20.00 -23.07 -25.38
C VAL A 513 19.14 -22.68 -24.19
N SER A 514 18.47 -23.70 -23.60
CA SER A 514 17.70 -23.52 -22.38
C SER A 514 18.59 -23.32 -21.14
N SER A 515 17.98 -23.09 -20.00
CA SER A 515 18.65 -23.25 -18.72
C SER A 515 19.15 -24.69 -18.52
N ILE A 516 20.17 -24.82 -17.68
CA ILE A 516 20.70 -26.13 -17.24
C ILE A 516 19.94 -26.54 -15.98
N LEU A 517 19.38 -27.75 -15.97
CA LEU A 517 18.93 -28.44 -14.75
C LEU A 517 19.99 -29.42 -14.31
N ILE A 518 20.16 -29.54 -12.99
CA ILE A 518 21.08 -30.52 -12.39
C ILE A 518 20.42 -31.20 -11.19
N GLY A 519 20.57 -32.51 -11.09
CA GLY A 519 20.02 -33.29 -9.99
C GLY A 519 20.75 -34.58 -9.77
N ALA A 520 20.38 -35.35 -8.74
CA ALA A 520 20.81 -36.71 -8.59
C ALA A 520 20.13 -37.58 -9.68
N ALA A 521 20.90 -38.34 -10.43
CA ALA A 521 20.33 -39.23 -11.41
C ALA A 521 19.53 -40.35 -10.71
N SER A 522 18.34 -40.64 -11.22
CA SER A 522 17.48 -41.73 -10.77
C SER A 522 17.39 -42.80 -11.86
N ASP A 523 17.16 -44.04 -11.45
CA ASP A 523 17.03 -45.18 -12.40
C ASP A 523 15.71 -45.17 -13.18
N THR A 524 14.76 -44.28 -12.83
CA THR A 524 13.37 -44.35 -13.28
C THR A 524 12.94 -43.27 -14.28
N GLY A 525 13.73 -42.24 -14.51
CA GLY A 525 13.37 -41.18 -15.45
C GLY A 525 14.48 -40.15 -15.64
N PHE A 526 14.55 -39.60 -16.86
CA PHE A 526 15.58 -38.65 -17.24
C PHE A 526 15.03 -37.57 -18.17
N GLY A 527 13.80 -37.17 -17.91
CA GLY A 527 13.16 -36.02 -18.58
C GLY A 527 13.39 -34.70 -17.85
N ARG A 528 12.91 -33.65 -18.43
CA ARG A 528 12.99 -32.28 -17.87
C ARG A 528 12.36 -32.19 -16.47
N ASP A 529 11.15 -32.74 -16.35
CA ASP A 529 10.37 -32.64 -15.12
C ASP A 529 10.99 -33.45 -13.97
N GLU A 530 11.56 -34.64 -14.29
CA GLU A 530 12.23 -35.49 -13.31
C GLU A 530 13.51 -34.84 -12.78
N VAL A 531 14.33 -34.26 -13.67
CA VAL A 531 15.56 -33.56 -13.25
C VAL A 531 15.23 -32.27 -12.50
N ALA A 532 14.22 -31.54 -12.93
CA ALA A 532 13.76 -30.35 -12.20
C ALA A 532 13.27 -30.70 -10.78
N ALA A 533 12.51 -31.80 -10.63
CA ALA A 533 12.05 -32.27 -9.33
C ALA A 533 13.20 -32.78 -8.43
N ALA A 534 14.26 -33.30 -9.03
CA ALA A 534 15.44 -33.76 -8.31
C ALA A 534 16.43 -32.64 -7.95
N MET A 535 16.25 -31.43 -8.50
CA MET A 535 17.12 -30.30 -8.23
C MET A 535 16.67 -29.55 -6.96
N PRO A 536 17.45 -29.59 -5.86
CA PRO A 536 17.06 -28.88 -4.63
C PRO A 536 17.17 -27.35 -4.80
N GLY A 537 16.31 -26.61 -4.12
CA GLY A 537 16.35 -25.15 -4.15
C GLY A 537 17.68 -24.56 -3.73
N THR A 538 18.38 -25.23 -2.81
CA THR A 538 19.73 -24.87 -2.38
C THR A 538 20.81 -25.17 -3.41
N ARG A 539 20.51 -25.91 -4.47
CA ARG A 539 21.47 -26.47 -5.45
C ARG A 539 22.61 -27.26 -4.81
N ARG A 540 22.35 -27.85 -3.63
CA ARG A 540 23.30 -28.72 -2.93
C ARG A 540 23.01 -30.17 -3.26
N ILE A 541 23.94 -30.80 -3.92
CA ILE A 541 23.79 -32.19 -4.39
C ILE A 541 24.77 -33.09 -3.64
N PRO A 542 24.32 -34.20 -3.04
CA PRO A 542 25.21 -35.10 -2.33
C PRO A 542 26.31 -35.65 -3.25
N ALA A 543 27.56 -35.59 -2.82
CA ALA A 543 28.64 -36.29 -3.53
C ALA A 543 28.50 -37.81 -3.40
N GLY A 544 28.93 -38.51 -4.43
CA GLY A 544 28.85 -39.98 -4.45
C GLY A 544 27.56 -40.51 -5.08
N VAL A 545 26.67 -39.63 -5.58
CA VAL A 545 25.57 -40.00 -6.47
C VAL A 545 25.90 -39.56 -7.89
N PRO A 546 25.43 -40.30 -8.93
CA PRO A 546 25.54 -39.83 -10.30
C PRO A 546 24.81 -38.54 -10.52
N LEU A 547 25.40 -37.59 -11.27
CA LEU A 547 24.82 -36.28 -11.57
C LEU A 547 24.11 -36.31 -12.92
N ALA A 548 22.85 -36.04 -12.95
CA ALA A 548 22.08 -35.82 -14.15
C ALA A 548 22.09 -34.32 -14.52
N LEU A 549 22.48 -34.00 -15.75
CA LEU A 549 22.32 -32.67 -16.33
C LEU A 549 21.35 -32.78 -17.51
N TYR A 550 20.44 -31.81 -17.58
CA TYR A 550 19.44 -31.69 -18.63
C TYR A 550 19.40 -30.29 -19.19
N SER A 551 19.34 -30.17 -20.50
CA SER A 551 19.09 -28.94 -21.23
C SER A 551 18.51 -29.21 -22.61
N GLU A 552 18.01 -28.16 -23.26
CA GLU A 552 17.45 -28.24 -24.60
C GLU A 552 18.17 -27.25 -25.51
N ILE A 553 18.48 -27.72 -26.72
CA ILE A 553 19.15 -26.94 -27.76
C ILE A 553 18.11 -26.70 -28.88
N TYR A 554 17.97 -25.45 -29.29
CA TYR A 554 16.96 -25.05 -30.26
C TYR A 554 17.61 -24.52 -31.54
N ASP A 555 16.95 -24.81 -32.67
CA ASP A 555 17.25 -24.25 -34.00
C ASP A 555 18.71 -24.50 -34.45
N LEU A 556 19.24 -25.68 -34.14
CA LEU A 556 20.49 -26.14 -34.70
C LEU A 556 20.31 -26.40 -36.21
N PRO A 557 21.12 -25.78 -37.07
CA PRO A 557 21.05 -26.03 -38.52
C PRO A 557 21.47 -27.44 -38.86
N ALA A 558 20.87 -27.98 -39.93
CA ALA A 558 21.24 -29.27 -40.49
C ALA A 558 22.24 -29.13 -41.65
N ASP A 559 23.06 -30.13 -41.79
CA ASP A 559 23.88 -30.32 -42.99
C ASP A 559 23.06 -30.83 -44.20
N ALA A 560 23.70 -31.06 -45.31
CA ALA A 560 23.05 -31.56 -46.55
C ALA A 560 22.40 -32.96 -46.40
N ALA A 561 22.76 -33.71 -45.35
CA ALA A 561 22.19 -35.00 -45.03
C ALA A 561 21.01 -34.90 -44.02
N GLY A 562 20.63 -33.66 -43.62
CA GLY A 562 19.57 -33.42 -42.62
C GLY A 562 19.99 -33.67 -41.20
N LEU A 563 21.28 -33.68 -40.90
CA LEU A 563 21.83 -33.93 -39.59
C LEU A 563 22.44 -32.66 -39.00
N ALA A 564 22.11 -32.38 -37.74
CA ALA A 564 22.80 -31.37 -36.95
C ALA A 564 24.12 -31.99 -36.41
N GLN A 565 25.22 -31.27 -36.59
CA GLN A 565 26.54 -31.63 -36.07
C GLN A 565 27.03 -30.56 -35.13
N TYR A 566 27.27 -30.92 -33.86
CA TYR A 566 27.60 -29.96 -32.83
C TYR A 566 28.52 -30.58 -31.76
N GLU A 567 29.21 -29.70 -31.05
CA GLU A 567 29.96 -30.03 -29.85
C GLU A 567 29.24 -29.44 -28.63
N VAL A 568 29.14 -30.22 -27.57
CA VAL A 568 28.66 -29.74 -26.26
C VAL A 568 29.79 -29.84 -25.26
N GLU A 569 30.15 -28.72 -24.64
CA GLU A 569 31.15 -28.68 -23.57
C GLU A 569 30.47 -28.22 -22.25
N TYR A 570 30.67 -28.99 -21.18
CA TYR A 570 30.33 -28.63 -19.84
C TYR A 570 31.60 -28.22 -19.09
N ALA A 571 31.65 -26.98 -18.61
CA ALA A 571 32.75 -26.44 -17.82
C ALA A 571 32.29 -26.23 -16.37
N PHE A 572 32.88 -26.95 -15.44
CA PHE A 572 32.68 -26.75 -14.00
C PHE A 572 33.80 -25.86 -13.47
N VAL A 573 33.48 -24.59 -13.23
CA VAL A 573 34.42 -23.58 -12.77
C VAL A 573 34.34 -23.46 -11.25
N PRO A 574 35.40 -23.83 -10.49
CA PRO A 574 35.37 -23.75 -9.03
C PRO A 574 35.28 -22.29 -8.54
N GLN A 575 34.35 -21.98 -7.64
CA GLN A 575 34.21 -20.65 -7.07
C GLN A 575 35.38 -20.25 -6.16
N ALA A 576 35.99 -21.24 -5.51
CA ALA A 576 37.17 -20.98 -4.66
C ALA A 576 38.49 -20.84 -5.45
N GLY A 577 38.41 -20.82 -6.78
CA GLY A 577 39.57 -20.88 -7.66
C GLY A 577 40.12 -22.32 -7.79
N GLY A 578 40.92 -22.55 -8.80
CA GLY A 578 41.46 -23.85 -9.13
C GLY A 578 41.25 -24.22 -10.59
N GLU A 579 41.55 -25.46 -10.93
CA GLU A 579 41.43 -25.98 -12.30
C GLU A 579 39.95 -26.23 -12.67
N THR A 580 39.55 -25.72 -13.83
CA THR A 580 38.21 -25.95 -14.39
C THR A 580 38.13 -27.39 -14.94
N VAL A 581 37.16 -28.15 -14.48
CA VAL A 581 36.85 -29.46 -15.07
C VAL A 581 36.02 -29.24 -16.34
N ARG A 582 36.51 -29.76 -17.49
CA ARG A 582 35.84 -29.65 -18.78
C ARG A 582 35.52 -31.04 -19.32
N ILE A 583 34.27 -31.19 -19.75
CA ILE A 583 33.77 -32.44 -20.31
C ILE A 583 33.10 -32.10 -21.64
N ALA A 584 33.67 -32.56 -22.74
CA ALA A 584 33.17 -32.25 -24.07
C ALA A 584 32.75 -33.49 -24.84
N PHE A 585 31.70 -33.34 -25.64
CA PHE A 585 31.17 -34.41 -26.49
C PHE A 585 30.89 -33.88 -27.90
N ASP A 586 31.40 -34.58 -28.93
CA ASP A 586 30.91 -34.39 -30.29
C ASP A 586 29.59 -35.15 -30.46
N ARG A 587 28.60 -34.46 -31.01
CA ARG A 587 27.23 -34.94 -31.18
C ARG A 587 26.79 -34.85 -32.64
N GLN A 588 25.96 -35.81 -33.02
CA GLN A 588 25.22 -35.80 -34.29
C GLN A 588 23.79 -36.26 -34.01
N ALA A 589 22.82 -35.50 -34.46
CA ALA A 589 21.40 -35.80 -34.27
C ALA A 589 20.59 -35.43 -35.53
N PRO A 590 19.47 -36.12 -35.81
CA PRO A 590 18.52 -35.64 -36.83
C PRO A 590 18.10 -34.20 -36.54
N SER A 591 18.01 -33.40 -37.58
CA SER A 591 17.54 -32.02 -37.41
C SER A 591 16.12 -32.02 -36.83
N ASN A 592 16.01 -31.39 -35.68
CA ASN A 592 14.74 -31.20 -34.98
C ASN A 592 14.77 -29.79 -34.39
N PRO A 593 13.63 -29.05 -34.38
CA PRO A 593 13.54 -27.76 -33.71
C PRO A 593 14.03 -27.76 -32.26
N THR A 594 13.97 -28.92 -31.60
CA THR A 594 14.46 -29.10 -30.22
C THR A 594 15.28 -30.38 -30.13
N ILE A 595 16.52 -30.26 -29.72
CA ILE A 595 17.40 -31.39 -29.41
C ILE A 595 17.55 -31.45 -27.88
N LEU A 596 17.30 -32.63 -27.31
CA LEU A 596 17.40 -32.86 -25.87
C LEU A 596 18.82 -33.30 -25.53
N GLU A 597 19.56 -32.48 -24.79
CA GLU A 597 20.89 -32.84 -24.29
C GLU A 597 20.81 -33.37 -22.87
N ARG A 598 21.28 -34.59 -22.68
CA ARG A 598 21.19 -35.33 -21.43
C ARG A 598 22.51 -36.00 -21.16
N ILE A 599 23.09 -35.74 -20.01
CA ILE A 599 24.27 -36.48 -19.58
C ILE A 599 24.13 -36.93 -18.13
N VAL A 600 24.75 -38.08 -17.85
CA VAL A 600 24.97 -38.56 -16.49
C VAL A 600 26.46 -38.66 -16.26
N LEU A 601 26.95 -37.93 -15.28
CA LEU A 601 28.33 -37.97 -14.83
C LEU A 601 28.44 -38.95 -13.67
N ALA A 602 29.46 -39.80 -13.72
CA ALA A 602 29.70 -40.73 -12.63
C ALA A 602 30.20 -40.02 -11.36
N PRO A 603 29.99 -40.62 -10.19
CA PRO A 603 30.56 -40.08 -8.96
C PRO A 603 32.09 -39.99 -9.07
N GLY A 604 32.63 -38.79 -8.93
CA GLY A 604 34.07 -38.53 -9.04
C GLY A 604 34.53 -37.92 -10.36
N ASP A 605 33.70 -37.88 -11.41
CA ASP A 605 34.03 -37.16 -12.64
C ASP A 605 34.21 -35.67 -12.38
N VAL A 606 33.48 -35.13 -11.39
CA VAL A 606 33.65 -33.76 -10.86
C VAL A 606 33.98 -33.86 -9.38
N PRO A 607 35.10 -33.25 -8.92
CA PRO A 607 35.46 -33.22 -7.51
C PRO A 607 34.41 -32.50 -6.64
N ARG A 608 34.44 -32.74 -5.32
CA ARG A 608 33.63 -32.00 -4.37
C ARG A 608 34.00 -30.52 -4.39
N GLY A 609 33.00 -29.64 -4.29
CA GLY A 609 33.23 -28.18 -4.29
C GLY A 609 31.99 -27.40 -4.70
N SER A 610 32.13 -26.08 -4.66
CA SER A 610 31.13 -25.16 -5.17
C SER A 610 31.52 -24.65 -6.55
N TYR A 611 30.62 -24.76 -7.50
CA TYR A 611 30.90 -24.56 -8.92
C TYR A 611 29.90 -23.61 -9.58
N GLN A 612 30.39 -22.88 -10.57
CA GLN A 612 29.58 -22.36 -11.67
C GLN A 612 29.67 -23.35 -12.83
N ILE A 613 28.53 -23.75 -13.38
CA ILE A 613 28.48 -24.70 -14.49
C ILE A 613 28.08 -23.92 -15.75
N THR A 614 28.89 -24.02 -16.79
CA THR A 614 28.56 -23.45 -18.11
C THR A 614 28.48 -24.60 -19.13
N MET A 615 27.36 -24.65 -19.86
CA MET A 615 27.23 -25.48 -21.05
C MET A 615 27.44 -24.61 -22.28
N THR A 616 28.33 -24.97 -23.14
CA THR A 616 28.61 -24.33 -24.42
C THR A 616 28.25 -25.28 -25.56
N VAL A 617 27.45 -24.81 -26.49
CA VAL A 617 27.09 -25.56 -27.70
C VAL A 617 27.76 -24.89 -28.91
N ARG A 618 28.59 -25.64 -29.64
CA ARG A 618 29.25 -25.17 -30.86
C ARG A 618 28.66 -25.90 -32.06
N ASP A 619 27.92 -25.17 -32.86
CA ASP A 619 27.39 -25.65 -34.14
C ASP A 619 28.54 -25.83 -35.16
N ARG A 620 28.74 -27.05 -35.65
CA ARG A 620 29.78 -27.37 -36.62
C ARG A 620 29.37 -27.11 -38.07
N VAL A 621 28.06 -26.91 -38.33
CA VAL A 621 27.51 -26.61 -39.68
C VAL A 621 27.62 -25.14 -39.99
N ALA A 622 27.12 -24.27 -39.13
CA ALA A 622 27.11 -22.82 -39.36
C ALA A 622 28.21 -22.08 -38.56
N GLY A 623 29.01 -22.75 -37.75
CA GLY A 623 30.10 -22.11 -36.98
C GLY A 623 29.61 -21.18 -35.86
N ARG A 624 28.43 -21.39 -35.33
CA ARG A 624 27.83 -20.60 -34.27
C ARG A 624 28.08 -21.20 -32.89
N GLU A 625 28.14 -20.36 -31.90
CA GLU A 625 28.29 -20.77 -30.50
C GLU A 625 27.23 -20.06 -29.63
N GLU A 626 26.65 -20.81 -28.69
CA GLU A 626 25.73 -20.31 -27.69
C GLU A 626 26.01 -21.00 -26.36
N HIS A 627 25.71 -20.35 -25.25
CA HIS A 627 25.97 -20.90 -23.93
C HIS A 627 24.85 -20.61 -22.92
N SER A 628 24.77 -21.51 -21.94
CA SER A 628 23.90 -21.32 -20.74
C SER A 628 24.74 -21.54 -19.50
N THR A 629 24.43 -20.79 -18.46
CA THR A 629 25.19 -20.85 -17.20
C THR A 629 24.27 -21.11 -16.02
N LEU A 630 24.66 -22.05 -15.16
CA LEU A 630 24.04 -22.30 -13.86
C LEU A 630 25.07 -21.97 -12.77
N GLY A 631 24.74 -20.97 -11.92
CA GLY A 631 25.61 -20.56 -10.82
C GLY A 631 25.33 -21.30 -9.52
N ASP A 632 26.27 -21.24 -8.59
CA ASP A 632 26.16 -21.64 -7.18
C ASP A 632 25.69 -23.09 -6.95
N VAL A 633 26.29 -24.06 -7.66
CA VAL A 633 26.06 -25.50 -7.44
C VAL A 633 27.09 -26.02 -6.44
N ASP A 634 26.62 -26.66 -5.39
CA ASP A 634 27.46 -27.21 -4.31
C ASP A 634 27.40 -28.75 -4.31
N LEU A 635 28.51 -29.40 -4.68
CA LEU A 635 28.69 -30.84 -4.68
C LEU A 635 29.36 -31.26 -3.37
N ARG A 636 28.60 -31.83 -2.43
CA ARG A 636 29.08 -32.19 -1.08
C ARG A 636 29.21 -33.68 -0.83
#